data_f3f1469beb36312dc846bfb8ffda625a
#
_entry.id   f3f1469beb36312dc846bfb8ffda625a
#
_cell.length_a   1.000
_cell.length_b   1.000
_cell.length_c   1.000
_cell.angle_alpha   90.00
_cell.angle_beta   90.00
_cell.angle_gamma   90.00
#
_symmetry.space_group_name_H-M   'P 1'
#
loop_
_entity.id
_entity.type
_entity.pdbx_description
1 polymer ?
#
loop_
_entity_poly.entity_id
_entity_poly.type
_entity_poly.pdbx_seq_one_letter_code
_entity_poly.pdbx_strand_id
1 'polypeptide(L)'
;MEMRVQDYGADIKLMDTSFAYIDGTFQAELPAGDVYVEMTKGFEYEAVRKKLRIESNQRELKLEISRFTDNRSKGWVTADTHVHFISPSTAILEGQAEGLNLINLLAAQWGDLFTNVGDIPQGPLTSRDGETVVQVGTENRQHILGHLCLLGGRAEPVYPMSAGGPQESYLGDALWNSLADWSDTCRERGGLVITAHFPYPAAEVGAGIVLGKTDALELYPDFGEEFNNLRFLYWYRVLNCGYRLPVVAGTDKMAAWIPVGANRTYAHLGQQEFTFDNWAKAIRSGNTFMTSGPLLFFHADSRAPGEEITLGAGGGAVEVQAEARSFVPFHRVEIVLNGRVVASREERDGVREMTLREKVQVNGPGWLAARCFSKVGLTTSWDLKVLAHTSPVYVQVPRQDLFSESGAAFLMTLIEGAQTWVETLATRPDAERLHRIRKMLSDARDRLHQRMHEHGIHH
;
A
#
# COMPACT_ATOMS: atom_id res chain seq x y z
N MET A 1 -26.77 -4.45 -1.07
CA MET A 1 -25.45 -5.10 -1.22
C MET A 1 -25.63 -6.56 -0.86
N GLU A 2 -25.46 -7.46 -1.79
CA GLU A 2 -25.56 -8.88 -1.54
C GLU A 2 -24.21 -9.35 -0.96
N MET A 3 -24.16 -9.57 0.34
CA MET A 3 -22.98 -10.16 0.95
C MET A 3 -22.91 -11.65 0.55
N ARG A 4 -21.93 -12.01 -0.22
CA ARG A 4 -21.67 -13.40 -0.57
C ARG A 4 -20.90 -14.06 0.55
N VAL A 5 -21.61 -14.46 1.63
CA VAL A 5 -21.03 -15.05 2.85
C VAL A 5 -20.08 -16.22 2.55
N GLN A 6 -20.33 -16.97 1.49
CA GLN A 6 -19.47 -18.06 1.04
C GLN A 6 -18.10 -17.62 0.48
N ASP A 7 -17.92 -16.32 0.20
CA ASP A 7 -16.67 -15.78 -0.29
C ASP A 7 -15.75 -15.28 0.85
N TYR A 8 -16.19 -15.45 2.11
CA TYR A 8 -15.42 -15.07 3.30
C TYR A 8 -15.08 -16.33 4.10
N GLY A 9 -13.92 -16.86 3.90
CA GLY A 9 -13.44 -18.05 4.60
C GLY A 9 -11.94 -18.09 4.64
N ALA A 10 -11.40 -19.08 5.33
CA ALA A 10 -9.97 -19.37 5.35
C ALA A 10 -9.48 -20.09 4.08
N ASP A 11 -10.33 -20.24 3.09
CA ASP A 11 -9.98 -20.85 1.80
C ASP A 11 -9.83 -19.78 0.71
N ILE A 12 -8.93 -20.03 -0.21
CA ILE A 12 -8.74 -19.22 -1.40
C ILE A 12 -9.45 -19.83 -2.59
N LYS A 13 -10.20 -19.04 -3.31
CA LYS A 13 -10.80 -19.46 -4.59
C LYS A 13 -10.16 -18.69 -5.73
N LEU A 14 -9.33 -19.37 -6.51
CA LEU A 14 -8.70 -18.86 -7.72
C LEU A 14 -9.35 -19.45 -8.95
N MET A 15 -10.07 -18.66 -9.72
CA MET A 15 -10.85 -19.17 -10.84
C MET A 15 -11.72 -20.36 -10.41
N ASP A 16 -11.50 -21.54 -10.96
CA ASP A 16 -12.23 -22.76 -10.64
C ASP A 16 -11.52 -23.66 -9.61
N THR A 17 -10.41 -23.19 -9.03
CA THR A 17 -9.60 -23.98 -8.09
C THR A 17 -9.65 -23.35 -6.70
N SER A 18 -9.90 -24.18 -5.69
CA SER A 18 -9.85 -23.78 -4.29
C SER A 18 -8.58 -24.30 -3.63
N PHE A 19 -7.97 -23.45 -2.80
CA PHE A 19 -6.81 -23.79 -1.98
C PHE A 19 -7.17 -23.56 -0.53
N ALA A 20 -6.70 -24.42 0.37
CA ALA A 20 -6.88 -24.27 1.80
C ALA A 20 -5.67 -23.59 2.44
N TYR A 21 -5.91 -22.65 3.34
CA TYR A 21 -4.89 -22.18 4.26
C TYR A 21 -4.66 -23.17 5.38
N ILE A 22 -3.41 -23.50 5.66
CA ILE A 22 -3.05 -24.45 6.72
C ILE A 22 -1.94 -23.89 7.61
N ASP A 23 -1.90 -24.33 8.85
CA ASP A 23 -0.89 -23.96 9.86
C ASP A 23 0.30 -24.96 9.94
N GLY A 24 0.53 -25.70 8.86
CA GLY A 24 1.61 -26.67 8.75
C GLY A 24 1.16 -28.13 8.75
N THR A 25 -0.05 -28.45 9.25
CA THR A 25 -0.62 -29.79 9.20
C THR A 25 -2.08 -29.75 8.80
N PHE A 26 -2.48 -30.71 7.96
CA PHE A 26 -3.90 -30.91 7.67
C PHE A 26 -4.17 -32.38 7.34
N GLN A 27 -5.42 -32.76 7.35
CA GLN A 27 -5.87 -34.09 6.99
C GLN A 27 -6.82 -34.03 5.78
N ALA A 28 -6.57 -34.87 4.80
CA ALA A 28 -7.43 -35.02 3.64
C ALA A 28 -7.60 -36.48 3.26
N GLU A 29 -8.77 -36.83 2.74
CA GLU A 29 -9.03 -38.11 2.11
C GLU A 29 -8.67 -38.02 0.63
N LEU A 30 -7.70 -38.82 0.20
CA LEU A 30 -7.23 -38.83 -1.17
C LEU A 30 -7.40 -40.23 -1.76
N PRO A 31 -7.76 -40.36 -3.05
CA PRO A 31 -7.75 -41.63 -3.72
C PRO A 31 -6.33 -42.18 -3.87
N ALA A 32 -6.15 -43.48 -3.79
CA ALA A 32 -4.90 -44.10 -4.16
C ALA A 32 -4.62 -43.84 -5.66
N GLY A 33 -3.38 -43.50 -5.99
CA GLY A 33 -2.98 -43.19 -7.36
C GLY A 33 -2.17 -41.90 -7.44
N ASP A 34 -2.12 -41.34 -8.63
CA ASP A 34 -1.37 -40.10 -8.89
C ASP A 34 -2.15 -38.88 -8.42
N VAL A 35 -1.52 -38.04 -7.59
CA VAL A 35 -2.02 -36.73 -7.14
C VAL A 35 -1.02 -35.62 -7.47
N TYR A 36 -1.52 -34.44 -7.69
CA TYR A 36 -0.72 -33.22 -7.87
C TYR A 36 -0.85 -32.37 -6.63
N VAL A 37 0.28 -31.93 -6.09
CA VAL A 37 0.33 -31.05 -4.92
C VAL A 37 0.95 -29.74 -5.32
N GLU A 38 0.25 -28.66 -5.03
CA GLU A 38 0.78 -27.30 -5.08
C GLU A 38 0.75 -26.69 -3.68
N MET A 39 1.88 -26.12 -3.26
CA MET A 39 2.02 -25.47 -1.95
C MET A 39 2.83 -24.18 -2.11
N THR A 40 2.34 -23.08 -1.55
CA THR A 40 2.98 -21.77 -1.60
C THR A 40 3.01 -21.16 -0.20
N LYS A 41 3.94 -20.22 0.04
CA LYS A 41 4.03 -19.46 1.28
C LYS A 41 4.64 -18.07 1.02
N GLY A 42 3.82 -17.11 0.60
CA GLY A 42 4.26 -15.74 0.38
C GLY A 42 5.43 -15.57 -0.60
N PHE A 43 6.08 -14.40 -0.56
CA PHE A 43 7.04 -13.96 -1.58
C PHE A 43 8.49 -14.33 -1.32
N GLU A 44 8.79 -14.93 -0.18
CA GLU A 44 10.15 -15.33 0.22
C GLU A 44 10.42 -16.83 0.12
N TYR A 45 9.43 -17.60 -0.40
CA TYR A 45 9.48 -19.04 -0.48
C TYR A 45 9.31 -19.52 -1.92
N GLU A 46 9.93 -20.66 -2.22
CA GLU A 46 9.76 -21.34 -3.52
C GLU A 46 8.48 -22.16 -3.51
N ALA A 47 7.62 -21.98 -4.51
CA ALA A 47 6.41 -22.78 -4.67
C ALA A 47 6.77 -24.27 -4.92
N VAL A 48 6.11 -25.16 -4.19
CA VAL A 48 6.23 -26.61 -4.41
C VAL A 48 5.12 -27.06 -5.34
N ARG A 49 5.51 -27.67 -6.47
CA ARG A 49 4.60 -28.29 -7.43
C ARG A 49 5.11 -29.69 -7.73
N LYS A 50 4.43 -30.70 -7.21
CA LYS A 50 4.87 -32.07 -7.32
C LYS A 50 3.74 -33.03 -7.75
N LYS A 51 4.03 -33.95 -8.65
CA LYS A 51 3.22 -35.11 -8.89
C LYS A 51 3.69 -36.21 -7.94
N LEU A 52 2.79 -36.76 -7.15
CA LEU A 52 3.07 -37.80 -6.17
C LEU A 52 2.13 -38.97 -6.41
N ARG A 53 2.59 -40.20 -6.05
CA ARG A 53 1.74 -41.38 -6.03
C ARG A 53 1.37 -41.74 -4.60
N ILE A 54 0.06 -41.76 -4.32
CA ILE A 54 -0.49 -42.13 -3.02
C ILE A 54 -0.79 -43.65 -3.03
N GLU A 55 -0.21 -44.37 -2.08
CA GLU A 55 -0.48 -45.79 -1.89
C GLU A 55 -1.73 -46.00 -1.01
N SER A 56 -2.45 -47.09 -1.19
CA SER A 56 -3.73 -47.37 -0.53
C SER A 56 -3.66 -47.42 1.00
N ASN A 57 -2.50 -47.64 1.58
CA ASN A 57 -2.25 -47.70 3.01
C ASN A 57 -1.43 -46.50 3.55
N GLN A 58 -1.14 -45.53 2.73
CA GLN A 58 -0.35 -44.37 3.13
C GLN A 58 -1.15 -43.53 4.11
N ARG A 59 -0.53 -43.14 5.23
CA ARG A 59 -1.15 -42.36 6.31
C ARG A 59 -0.54 -40.98 6.50
N GLU A 60 0.66 -40.76 5.96
CA GLU A 60 1.42 -39.54 6.14
C GLU A 60 2.15 -39.19 4.85
N LEU A 61 2.18 -37.89 4.58
CA LEU A 61 2.98 -37.27 3.54
C LEU A 61 3.67 -36.04 4.12
N LYS A 62 4.99 -35.99 4.04
CA LYS A 62 5.79 -34.83 4.44
C LYS A 62 6.22 -34.06 3.22
N LEU A 63 5.91 -32.78 3.22
CA LEU A 63 6.33 -31.82 2.20
C LEU A 63 7.13 -30.71 2.86
N GLU A 64 8.15 -30.23 2.21
CA GLU A 64 8.99 -29.14 2.66
C GLU A 64 8.93 -28.00 1.66
N ILE A 65 8.74 -26.79 2.17
CA ILE A 65 8.80 -25.55 1.40
C ILE A 65 10.06 -24.78 1.76
N SER A 66 10.88 -24.47 0.76
CA SER A 66 12.18 -23.82 0.94
C SER A 66 12.04 -22.31 0.93
N ARG A 67 12.65 -21.64 1.91
CA ARG A 67 12.77 -20.19 1.94
C ARG A 67 14.07 -19.77 1.23
N PHE A 68 13.98 -18.96 0.17
CA PHE A 68 15.17 -18.53 -0.58
C PHE A 68 15.78 -17.22 -0.04
N THR A 69 15.04 -16.47 0.75
CA THR A 69 15.55 -15.28 1.47
C THR A 69 14.80 -15.08 2.77
N ASP A 70 15.51 -14.57 3.77
CA ASP A 70 14.94 -14.17 5.07
C ASP A 70 15.14 -12.66 5.25
N ASN A 71 14.14 -11.87 4.85
CA ASN A 71 14.20 -10.43 4.99
C ASN A 71 13.84 -9.97 6.41
N ARG A 72 13.08 -10.78 7.14
CA ARG A 72 12.78 -10.50 8.55
C ARG A 72 14.05 -10.42 9.40
N SER A 73 15.00 -11.33 9.21
CA SER A 73 16.30 -11.31 9.89
C SER A 73 17.18 -10.10 9.51
N LYS A 74 16.87 -9.46 8.37
CA LYS A 74 17.54 -8.25 7.88
C LYS A 74 16.82 -6.96 8.30
N GLY A 75 15.83 -7.05 9.20
CA GLY A 75 15.08 -5.92 9.72
C GLY A 75 13.91 -5.46 8.86
N TRP A 76 13.52 -6.21 7.82
CA TRP A 76 12.33 -5.92 7.01
C TRP A 76 11.09 -6.58 7.60
N VAL A 77 10.01 -5.84 7.67
CA VAL A 77 8.69 -6.27 8.10
C VAL A 77 7.71 -6.17 6.95
N THR A 78 7.03 -7.26 6.66
CA THR A 78 5.97 -7.29 5.64
C THR A 78 4.63 -6.91 6.25
N ALA A 79 3.83 -6.12 5.54
CA ALA A 79 2.50 -5.76 5.97
C ALA A 79 1.49 -5.71 4.83
N ASP A 80 0.26 -6.13 5.12
CA ASP A 80 -0.92 -5.72 4.37
C ASP A 80 -1.56 -4.55 5.11
N THR A 81 -1.70 -3.42 4.43
CA THR A 81 -2.25 -2.19 5.05
C THR A 81 -3.78 -2.16 5.06
N HIS A 82 -4.46 -3.11 4.36
CA HIS A 82 -5.86 -2.97 4.06
C HIS A 82 -6.59 -4.33 3.89
N VAL A 83 -7.20 -4.81 4.95
CA VAL A 83 -7.91 -6.10 4.96
C VAL A 83 -9.28 -5.96 5.62
N HIS A 84 -10.31 -6.57 5.02
CA HIS A 84 -11.69 -6.54 5.53
C HIS A 84 -12.31 -7.92 5.71
N PHE A 85 -13.41 -7.98 6.44
CA PHE A 85 -14.42 -9.04 6.50
C PHE A 85 -13.97 -10.41 7.02
N ILE A 86 -12.77 -10.55 7.51
CA ILE A 86 -12.33 -11.77 8.17
C ILE A 86 -12.17 -11.56 9.68
N SER A 87 -12.19 -12.64 10.45
CA SER A 87 -11.90 -12.54 11.88
C SER A 87 -10.40 -12.36 12.14
N PRO A 88 -9.98 -11.79 13.28
CA PRO A 88 -8.56 -11.72 13.62
C PRO A 88 -7.85 -13.08 13.61
N SER A 89 -8.54 -14.16 14.02
CA SER A 89 -7.97 -15.52 13.98
C SER A 89 -7.79 -16.05 12.56
N THR A 90 -8.74 -15.77 11.66
CA THR A 90 -8.60 -16.08 10.23
C THR A 90 -7.45 -15.27 9.62
N ALA A 91 -7.34 -13.98 9.96
CA ALA A 91 -6.24 -13.13 9.50
C ALA A 91 -4.86 -13.64 9.95
N ILE A 92 -4.74 -14.18 11.18
CA ILE A 92 -3.49 -14.86 11.63
C ILE A 92 -3.16 -16.06 10.75
N LEU A 93 -4.13 -16.95 10.51
CA LEU A 93 -3.94 -18.15 9.71
C LEU A 93 -3.50 -17.79 8.27
N GLU A 94 -4.25 -16.90 7.62
CA GLU A 94 -3.93 -16.43 6.28
C GLU A 94 -2.56 -15.72 6.25
N GLY A 95 -2.30 -14.83 7.20
CA GLY A 95 -1.04 -14.09 7.28
C GLY A 95 0.19 -14.98 7.49
N GLN A 96 0.09 -16.00 8.35
CA GLN A 96 1.16 -16.98 8.53
C GLN A 96 1.40 -17.80 7.25
N ALA A 97 0.34 -18.23 6.58
CA ALA A 97 0.41 -18.97 5.34
C ALA A 97 0.98 -18.12 4.19
N GLU A 98 0.69 -16.81 4.17
CA GLU A 98 1.22 -15.86 3.19
C GLU A 98 2.56 -15.22 3.60
N GLY A 99 3.12 -15.61 4.75
CA GLY A 99 4.40 -15.10 5.24
C GLY A 99 4.39 -13.61 5.57
N LEU A 100 3.28 -13.10 6.09
CA LEU A 100 3.13 -11.71 6.54
C LEU A 100 3.50 -11.54 8.01
N ASN A 101 4.11 -10.41 8.33
CA ASN A 101 4.38 -10.03 9.72
C ASN A 101 3.26 -9.19 10.33
N LEU A 102 2.65 -8.28 9.56
CA LEU A 102 1.58 -7.40 10.05
C LEU A 102 0.38 -7.44 9.10
N ILE A 103 -0.80 -7.63 9.67
CA ILE A 103 -2.06 -7.46 8.96
C ILE A 103 -2.83 -6.33 9.64
N ASN A 104 -3.13 -5.26 8.90
CA ASN A 104 -4.03 -4.22 9.34
C ASN A 104 -5.45 -4.60 8.93
N LEU A 105 -6.18 -5.21 9.86
CA LEU A 105 -7.58 -5.57 9.69
C LEU A 105 -8.44 -4.36 9.98
N LEU A 106 -9.25 -3.94 9.02
CA LEU A 106 -9.98 -2.69 9.11
C LEU A 106 -11.45 -2.91 9.46
N ALA A 107 -11.84 -2.38 10.61
CA ALA A 107 -13.23 -2.18 10.90
C ALA A 107 -13.80 -1.13 9.93
N ALA A 108 -14.99 -1.37 9.44
CA ALA A 108 -15.65 -0.50 8.48
C ALA A 108 -17.15 -0.42 8.72
N GLN A 109 -17.76 0.63 8.21
CA GLN A 109 -19.20 0.84 8.22
C GLN A 109 -19.73 0.85 6.79
N TRP A 110 -20.71 -0.02 6.52
CA TRP A 110 -21.36 -0.19 5.22
C TRP A 110 -22.87 -0.01 5.39
N GLY A 111 -23.35 1.22 5.35
CA GLY A 111 -24.74 1.52 5.75
C GLY A 111 -24.95 1.18 7.23
N ASP A 112 -25.88 0.27 7.51
CA ASP A 112 -26.18 -0.20 8.87
C ASP A 112 -25.28 -1.37 9.31
N LEU A 113 -24.41 -1.87 8.42
CA LEU A 113 -23.51 -2.95 8.73
C LEU A 113 -22.18 -2.41 9.26
N PHE A 114 -21.78 -2.90 10.43
CA PHE A 114 -20.46 -2.68 10.98
C PHE A 114 -19.67 -3.98 11.00
N THR A 115 -18.41 -3.93 10.55
CA THR A 115 -17.51 -5.08 10.55
C THR A 115 -16.33 -4.83 11.47
N ASN A 116 -15.89 -5.84 12.21
CA ASN A 116 -14.69 -5.87 13.08
C ASN A 116 -14.61 -4.77 14.16
N VAL A 117 -15.67 -4.00 14.41
CA VAL A 117 -15.67 -2.94 15.44
C VAL A 117 -15.47 -3.53 16.84
N GLY A 118 -16.04 -4.70 17.12
CA GLY A 118 -15.86 -5.40 18.39
C GLY A 118 -14.45 -5.96 18.62
N ASP A 119 -13.63 -6.01 17.58
CA ASP A 119 -12.26 -6.52 17.66
C ASP A 119 -11.24 -5.42 18.05
N ILE A 120 -11.58 -4.15 17.84
CA ILE A 120 -10.68 -3.00 18.13
C ILE A 120 -10.27 -2.96 19.61
N PRO A 121 -11.19 -3.05 20.61
CA PRO A 121 -10.83 -2.96 22.02
C PRO A 121 -10.02 -4.15 22.55
N GLN A 122 -9.93 -5.24 21.79
CA GLN A 122 -9.20 -6.44 22.21
C GLN A 122 -7.68 -6.27 22.04
N GLY A 123 -7.24 -5.22 21.31
CA GLY A 123 -5.83 -5.00 21.00
C GLY A 123 -5.30 -5.97 19.92
N PRO A 124 -3.98 -5.95 19.69
CA PRO A 124 -3.38 -6.78 18.66
C PRO A 124 -3.41 -8.27 19.02
N LEU A 125 -3.74 -9.11 18.04
CA LEU A 125 -3.62 -10.56 18.14
C LEU A 125 -2.28 -10.99 17.52
N THR A 126 -1.50 -11.78 18.26
CA THR A 126 -0.19 -12.26 17.81
C THR A 126 -0.22 -13.78 17.63
N SER A 127 0.38 -14.27 16.57
CA SER A 127 0.58 -15.70 16.33
C SER A 127 1.43 -16.36 17.42
N ARG A 128 1.32 -17.68 17.56
CA ARG A 128 2.05 -18.43 18.60
C ARG A 128 3.56 -18.27 18.52
N ASP A 129 4.12 -18.16 17.31
CA ASP A 129 5.55 -17.96 17.05
C ASP A 129 6.00 -16.49 17.18
N GLY A 130 5.06 -15.55 17.37
CA GLY A 130 5.34 -14.12 17.49
C GLY A 130 5.63 -13.40 16.17
N GLU A 131 5.61 -14.09 15.03
CA GLU A 131 6.05 -13.55 13.74
C GLU A 131 4.95 -12.82 12.98
N THR A 132 3.68 -13.14 13.26
CA THR A 132 2.52 -12.51 12.61
C THR A 132 1.65 -11.81 13.64
N VAL A 133 1.34 -10.56 13.38
CA VAL A 133 0.48 -9.71 14.22
C VAL A 133 -0.68 -9.19 13.40
N VAL A 134 -1.89 -9.27 13.94
CA VAL A 134 -3.09 -8.60 13.42
C VAL A 134 -3.39 -7.40 14.31
N GLN A 135 -3.36 -6.22 13.72
CA GLN A 135 -3.76 -4.97 14.37
C GLN A 135 -5.08 -4.50 13.75
N VAL A 136 -6.07 -4.24 14.59
CA VAL A 136 -7.36 -3.74 14.10
C VAL A 136 -7.35 -2.21 14.09
N GLY A 137 -7.57 -1.65 12.90
CA GLY A 137 -7.78 -0.22 12.66
C GLY A 137 -9.15 0.05 12.08
N THR A 138 -9.34 1.19 11.40
CA THR A 138 -10.58 1.49 10.67
C THR A 138 -10.29 1.95 9.24
N GLU A 139 -11.16 1.61 8.30
CA GLU A 139 -11.30 2.35 7.06
C GLU A 139 -12.46 3.32 7.21
N ASN A 140 -12.16 4.62 7.22
CA ASN A 140 -13.16 5.67 7.22
C ASN A 140 -13.44 6.14 5.80
N ARG A 141 -14.71 6.19 5.42
CA ARG A 141 -15.16 6.23 4.03
C ARG A 141 -16.11 7.38 3.75
N GLN A 142 -15.81 8.12 2.69
CA GLN A 142 -16.72 9.05 2.04
C GLN A 142 -16.57 8.89 0.53
N HIS A 143 -17.63 8.43 -0.16
CA HIS A 143 -17.53 7.93 -1.54
C HIS A 143 -17.13 8.98 -2.59
N ILE A 144 -17.18 10.28 -2.29
CA ILE A 144 -16.68 11.35 -3.17
C ILE A 144 -15.38 11.94 -2.64
N LEU A 145 -15.31 12.25 -1.35
CA LEU A 145 -14.16 12.93 -0.76
C LEU A 145 -12.91 12.03 -0.70
N GLY A 146 -13.10 10.75 -0.36
CA GLY A 146 -12.01 9.78 -0.27
C GLY A 146 -12.15 8.77 0.86
N HIS A 147 -11.20 7.84 0.92
CA HIS A 147 -11.12 6.84 1.99
C HIS A 147 -9.77 6.94 2.70
N LEU A 148 -9.76 6.64 3.99
CA LEU A 148 -8.55 6.62 4.81
C LEU A 148 -8.47 5.33 5.63
N CYS A 149 -7.32 4.65 5.58
CA CYS A 149 -6.96 3.66 6.58
C CYS A 149 -6.38 4.41 7.79
N LEU A 150 -7.06 4.31 8.93
CA LEU A 150 -6.67 4.89 10.20
C LEU A 150 -6.14 3.76 11.08
N LEU A 151 -4.82 3.66 11.22
CA LEU A 151 -4.13 2.50 11.76
C LEU A 151 -3.54 2.80 13.14
N GLY A 152 -3.64 1.84 14.07
CA GLY A 152 -3.14 2.03 15.42
C GLY A 152 -4.03 2.97 16.24
N GLY A 153 -3.38 3.78 17.09
CA GLY A 153 -4.11 4.66 17.99
C GLY A 153 -4.52 3.99 19.29
N ARG A 154 -5.48 4.57 20.03
CA ARG A 154 -5.85 4.15 21.40
C ARG A 154 -6.87 3.01 21.44
N ALA A 155 -6.91 2.12 20.46
CA ALA A 155 -7.89 1.04 20.40
C ALA A 155 -9.36 1.51 20.45
N GLU A 156 -9.62 2.67 19.85
CA GLU A 156 -10.96 3.25 19.75
C GLU A 156 -11.26 3.61 18.30
N PRO A 157 -12.43 3.26 17.76
CA PRO A 157 -12.81 3.64 16.41
C PRO A 157 -13.00 5.16 16.29
N VAL A 158 -12.64 5.71 15.14
CA VAL A 158 -12.89 7.11 14.82
C VAL A 158 -14.27 7.21 14.16
N TYR A 159 -15.29 7.62 14.90
CA TYR A 159 -16.65 7.75 14.42
C TYR A 159 -16.98 9.16 13.88
N PRO A 160 -17.96 9.24 12.94
CA PRO A 160 -18.54 8.14 12.18
C PRO A 160 -17.49 7.54 11.23
N MET A 161 -17.57 6.24 10.94
CA MET A 161 -16.64 5.59 10.01
C MET A 161 -17.06 5.74 8.54
N SER A 162 -18.29 6.20 8.29
CA SER A 162 -18.80 6.49 6.96
C SER A 162 -19.65 7.75 6.99
N ALA A 163 -19.53 8.56 5.96
CA ALA A 163 -20.24 9.84 5.81
C ALA A 163 -20.57 10.12 4.33
N GLY A 164 -21.08 9.12 3.62
CA GLY A 164 -21.25 9.18 2.18
C GLY A 164 -22.69 9.26 1.67
N GLY A 165 -23.67 9.26 2.57
CA GLY A 165 -25.06 9.20 2.21
C GLY A 165 -25.51 7.80 1.81
N PRO A 166 -26.58 7.64 1.00
CA PRO A 166 -27.30 6.36 0.85
C PRO A 166 -26.49 5.17 0.35
N GLN A 167 -25.46 5.38 -0.42
CA GLN A 167 -24.65 4.28 -0.98
C GLN A 167 -23.54 3.82 -0.05
N GLU A 168 -23.03 4.71 0.78
CA GLU A 168 -21.91 4.40 1.67
C GLU A 168 -22.38 4.09 3.10
N SER A 169 -23.29 4.88 3.64
CA SER A 169 -23.64 4.72 5.05
C SER A 169 -25.13 4.71 5.38
N TYR A 170 -26.01 5.29 4.58
CA TYR A 170 -27.37 5.65 4.96
C TYR A 170 -27.48 6.53 6.22
N LEU A 171 -26.34 6.80 6.87
CA LEU A 171 -26.27 7.59 8.09
C LEU A 171 -25.62 8.91 7.79
N GLY A 172 -26.28 9.97 8.24
CA GLY A 172 -25.76 11.31 8.15
C GLY A 172 -25.69 11.85 6.74
N ASP A 173 -25.13 13.00 6.68
CA ASP A 173 -24.99 13.82 5.50
C ASP A 173 -23.62 13.60 4.85
N ALA A 174 -23.52 13.80 3.54
CA ALA A 174 -22.28 13.68 2.80
C ALA A 174 -21.13 14.54 3.34
N LEU A 175 -21.45 15.59 4.10
CA LEU A 175 -20.48 16.50 4.72
C LEU A 175 -20.41 16.38 6.24
N TRP A 176 -20.83 15.26 6.81
CA TRP A 176 -20.81 15.09 8.26
C TRP A 176 -19.40 15.19 8.83
N ASN A 177 -18.41 14.56 8.19
CA ASN A 177 -17.00 14.69 8.49
C ASN A 177 -16.19 14.84 7.19
N SER A 178 -15.12 15.60 7.26
CA SER A 178 -14.08 15.62 6.22
C SER A 178 -13.03 14.52 6.47
N LEU A 179 -12.24 14.19 5.46
CA LEU A 179 -11.06 13.33 5.64
C LEU A 179 -10.05 13.99 6.60
N ALA A 180 -9.94 15.31 6.56
CA ALA A 180 -9.06 16.05 7.45
C ALA A 180 -9.47 15.90 8.92
N ASP A 181 -10.78 15.93 9.25
CA ASP A 181 -11.29 15.72 10.62
C ASP A 181 -10.90 14.32 11.12
N TRP A 182 -11.06 13.29 10.29
CA TRP A 182 -10.67 11.92 10.62
C TRP A 182 -9.15 11.77 10.82
N SER A 183 -8.36 12.40 9.93
CA SER A 183 -6.90 12.39 10.03
C SER A 183 -6.41 13.02 11.33
N ASP A 184 -6.94 14.17 11.70
CA ASP A 184 -6.57 14.88 12.93
C ASP A 184 -6.90 14.02 14.15
N THR A 185 -8.11 13.47 14.21
CA THR A 185 -8.52 12.57 15.32
C THR A 185 -7.62 11.35 15.42
N CYS A 186 -7.28 10.71 14.30
CA CYS A 186 -6.39 9.55 14.29
C CYS A 186 -5.00 9.91 14.83
N ARG A 187 -4.42 11.02 14.37
CA ARG A 187 -3.09 11.48 14.79
C ARG A 187 -3.03 11.94 16.25
N GLU A 188 -4.05 12.61 16.74
CA GLU A 188 -4.18 12.95 18.16
C GLU A 188 -4.15 11.71 19.07
N ARG A 189 -4.58 10.57 18.55
CA ARG A 189 -4.52 9.27 19.21
C ARG A 189 -3.20 8.52 18.97
N GLY A 190 -2.25 9.10 18.24
CA GLY A 190 -0.96 8.51 17.89
C GLY A 190 -1.00 7.54 16.69
N GLY A 191 -2.12 7.47 15.97
CA GLY A 191 -2.30 6.58 14.82
C GLY A 191 -1.58 7.05 13.55
N LEU A 192 -1.51 6.16 12.57
CA LEU A 192 -0.97 6.34 11.23
C LEU A 192 -2.14 6.54 10.24
N VAL A 193 -2.04 7.53 9.37
CA VAL A 193 -3.04 7.84 8.35
C VAL A 193 -2.53 7.49 6.97
N ILE A 194 -3.18 6.55 6.30
CA ILE A 194 -2.88 6.16 4.92
C ILE A 194 -4.06 6.53 4.02
N THR A 195 -3.80 7.23 2.92
CA THR A 195 -4.82 7.41 1.88
C THR A 195 -5.00 6.09 1.15
N ALA A 196 -6.17 5.49 1.32
CA ALA A 196 -6.52 4.17 0.78
C ALA A 196 -6.62 4.20 -0.74
N HIS A 197 -6.21 3.09 -1.40
CA HIS A 197 -6.32 2.84 -2.85
C HIS A 197 -6.21 4.11 -3.72
N PHE A 198 -5.21 4.94 -3.39
CA PHE A 198 -4.95 6.21 -4.10
C PHE A 198 -4.93 6.01 -5.63
N PRO A 199 -5.54 6.88 -6.42
CA PRO A 199 -6.16 8.16 -6.07
C PRO A 199 -7.69 8.13 -5.91
N TYR A 200 -8.35 7.01 -5.79
CA TYR A 200 -9.80 6.88 -5.82
C TYR A 200 -10.40 6.51 -4.46
N PRO A 201 -11.49 7.18 -4.04
CA PRO A 201 -12.00 8.49 -4.48
C PRO A 201 -11.01 9.61 -4.14
N ALA A 202 -11.04 10.73 -4.86
CA ALA A 202 -9.92 11.68 -4.86
C ALA A 202 -10.28 13.13 -4.50
N ALA A 203 -11.55 13.47 -4.27
CA ALA A 203 -11.93 14.87 -4.21
C ALA A 203 -11.21 15.66 -3.09
N GLU A 204 -11.18 15.16 -1.85
CA GLU A 204 -10.49 15.84 -0.76
C GLU A 204 -8.99 15.49 -0.66
N VAL A 205 -8.57 14.39 -1.33
CA VAL A 205 -7.20 13.87 -1.22
C VAL A 205 -6.14 14.92 -1.58
N GLY A 206 -6.39 15.73 -2.61
CA GLY A 206 -5.50 16.84 -2.99
C GLY A 206 -5.31 17.85 -1.86
N ALA A 207 -6.39 18.25 -1.20
CA ALA A 207 -6.33 19.14 -0.04
C ALA A 207 -5.61 18.48 1.14
N GLY A 208 -5.90 17.20 1.41
CA GLY A 208 -5.24 16.40 2.44
C GLY A 208 -3.73 16.34 2.26
N ILE A 209 -3.25 16.17 1.03
CA ILE A 209 -1.81 16.18 0.68
C ILE A 209 -1.20 17.56 0.95
N VAL A 210 -1.82 18.63 0.47
CA VAL A 210 -1.32 20.01 0.62
C VAL A 210 -1.26 20.42 2.09
N LEU A 211 -2.24 20.01 2.89
CA LEU A 211 -2.33 20.29 4.33
C LEU A 211 -1.51 19.31 5.19
N GLY A 212 -0.93 18.29 4.59
CA GLY A 212 -0.14 17.27 5.29
C GLY A 212 -1.00 16.35 6.17
N LYS A 213 -2.20 15.99 5.73
CA LYS A 213 -3.15 15.16 6.48
C LYS A 213 -3.00 13.65 6.25
N THR A 214 -2.07 13.22 5.39
CA THR A 214 -1.77 11.80 5.15
C THR A 214 -0.29 11.52 5.40
N ASP A 215 0.03 10.31 5.87
CA ASP A 215 1.40 9.86 6.16
C ASP A 215 1.98 9.03 5.01
N ALA A 216 1.13 8.33 4.23
CA ALA A 216 1.52 7.52 3.09
C ALA A 216 0.35 7.39 2.10
N LEU A 217 0.68 6.99 0.86
CA LEU A 217 -0.30 6.69 -0.19
C LEU A 217 -0.28 5.20 -0.49
N GLU A 218 -1.45 4.56 -0.45
CA GLU A 218 -1.60 3.16 -0.81
C GLU A 218 -1.83 3.03 -2.31
N LEU A 219 -0.95 2.28 -2.99
CA LEU A 219 -1.04 2.04 -4.42
C LEU A 219 -1.33 0.58 -4.73
N TYR A 220 -2.05 0.38 -5.85
CA TYR A 220 -2.39 -0.93 -6.39
C TYR A 220 -1.70 -1.16 -7.74
N PRO A 221 -1.21 -2.38 -8.00
CA PRO A 221 -0.64 -2.76 -9.28
C PRO A 221 -1.73 -3.22 -10.27
N ASP A 222 -2.91 -2.61 -10.23
CA ASP A 222 -4.03 -2.96 -11.09
C ASP A 222 -4.00 -2.21 -12.45
N PHE A 223 -4.81 -2.70 -13.36
CA PHE A 223 -5.20 -2.14 -14.66
C PHE A 223 -4.27 -1.08 -15.30
N GLY A 224 -3.75 -1.38 -16.46
CA GLY A 224 -2.94 -0.46 -17.27
C GLY A 224 -1.59 -1.07 -17.66
N GLU A 225 -0.86 -0.34 -18.45
CA GLU A 225 0.48 -0.73 -18.86
C GLU A 225 1.49 -0.37 -17.77
N GLU A 226 1.85 -1.35 -16.94
CA GLU A 226 2.95 -1.22 -15.99
C GLU A 226 2.78 0.00 -15.06
N PHE A 227 3.80 0.88 -15.02
CA PHE A 227 3.77 2.12 -14.23
C PHE A 227 3.17 3.33 -14.96
N ASN A 228 2.58 3.13 -16.13
CA ASN A 228 1.85 4.17 -16.84
C ASN A 228 0.39 4.29 -16.39
N ASN A 229 -0.02 3.53 -15.37
CA ASN A 229 -1.33 3.69 -14.79
C ASN A 229 -1.46 5.01 -14.01
N LEU A 230 -2.67 5.49 -13.83
CA LEU A 230 -2.95 6.78 -13.22
C LEU A 230 -2.44 6.89 -11.78
N ARG A 231 -2.38 5.77 -11.03
CA ARG A 231 -1.96 5.77 -9.63
C ARG A 231 -0.51 6.21 -9.46
N PHE A 232 0.40 5.59 -10.22
CA PHE A 232 1.81 5.97 -10.21
C PHE A 232 2.03 7.37 -10.78
N LEU A 233 1.36 7.72 -11.88
CA LEU A 233 1.49 9.06 -12.47
C LEU A 233 1.01 10.16 -11.52
N TYR A 234 -0.06 9.93 -10.75
CA TYR A 234 -0.55 10.89 -9.78
C TYR A 234 0.38 11.00 -8.57
N TRP A 235 0.90 9.88 -8.07
CA TRP A 235 1.90 9.89 -7.02
C TRP A 235 3.17 10.64 -7.46
N TYR A 236 3.67 10.42 -8.69
CA TYR A 236 4.81 11.16 -9.22
C TYR A 236 4.55 12.66 -9.32
N ARG A 237 3.34 13.10 -9.68
CA ARG A 237 2.96 14.52 -9.64
C ARG A 237 3.03 15.10 -8.23
N VAL A 238 2.56 14.36 -7.24
CA VAL A 238 2.65 14.74 -5.82
C VAL A 238 4.11 14.88 -5.40
N LEU A 239 4.95 13.90 -5.70
CA LEU A 239 6.39 13.95 -5.41
C LEU A 239 7.08 15.11 -6.12
N ASN A 240 6.74 15.37 -7.39
CA ASN A 240 7.32 16.47 -8.18
C ASN A 240 6.87 17.86 -7.71
N CYS A 241 5.86 17.94 -6.86
CA CYS A 241 5.50 19.15 -6.12
C CYS A 241 6.21 19.26 -4.76
N GLY A 242 7.21 18.39 -4.49
CA GLY A 242 7.98 18.40 -3.25
C GLY A 242 7.25 17.82 -2.04
N TYR A 243 6.08 17.19 -2.20
CA TYR A 243 5.42 16.47 -1.12
C TYR A 243 6.06 15.09 -0.95
N ARG A 244 6.67 14.86 0.22
CA ARG A 244 7.40 13.63 0.53
C ARG A 244 6.44 12.59 1.13
N LEU A 245 5.75 11.88 0.27
CA LEU A 245 4.81 10.83 0.67
C LEU A 245 5.32 9.47 0.21
N PRO A 246 5.60 8.55 1.15
CA PRO A 246 6.01 7.19 0.83
C PRO A 246 4.86 6.40 0.21
N VAL A 247 5.25 5.35 -0.54
CA VAL A 247 4.33 4.36 -1.06
C VAL A 247 4.17 3.19 -0.10
N VAL A 248 2.94 2.75 0.06
CA VAL A 248 2.56 1.51 0.72
C VAL A 248 1.59 0.71 -0.15
N ALA A 249 1.31 -0.51 0.25
CA ALA A 249 0.37 -1.39 -0.44
C ALA A 249 -0.39 -2.28 0.54
N GLY A 250 -1.65 -2.47 0.24
CA GLY A 250 -2.56 -3.39 0.88
C GLY A 250 -3.40 -4.09 -0.18
N THR A 251 -4.21 -5.05 0.21
CA THR A 251 -5.01 -5.84 -0.73
C THR A 251 -6.42 -5.33 -0.92
N ASP A 252 -6.92 -4.50 -0.01
CA ASP A 252 -8.36 -4.19 0.09
C ASP A 252 -9.19 -5.49 0.01
N LYS A 253 -8.73 -6.51 0.77
CA LYS A 253 -9.35 -7.82 0.74
C LYS A 253 -10.81 -7.74 1.16
N MET A 254 -11.68 -8.04 0.23
CA MET A 254 -13.13 -8.04 0.43
C MET A 254 -13.79 -9.38 0.06
N ALA A 255 -13.00 -10.38 -0.33
CA ALA A 255 -13.50 -11.69 -0.76
C ALA A 255 -12.43 -12.78 -0.66
N ALA A 256 -12.83 -14.05 -0.70
CA ALA A 256 -11.93 -15.21 -0.62
C ALA A 256 -10.94 -15.30 -1.79
N TRP A 257 -11.28 -14.72 -2.94
CA TRP A 257 -10.40 -14.69 -4.12
C TRP A 257 -9.30 -13.62 -4.06
N ILE A 258 -9.20 -12.87 -2.96
CA ILE A 258 -8.10 -11.92 -2.69
C ILE A 258 -7.34 -12.43 -1.46
N PRO A 259 -6.10 -13.01 -1.55
CA PRO A 259 -5.33 -13.37 -0.38
C PRO A 259 -4.79 -12.15 0.33
N VAL A 260 -4.72 -12.26 1.62
CA VAL A 260 -4.01 -11.30 2.45
C VAL A 260 -2.57 -11.15 1.95
N GLY A 261 -2.14 -9.92 1.71
CA GLY A 261 -0.78 -9.62 1.29
C GLY A 261 -0.41 -9.97 -0.15
N ALA A 262 -1.38 -10.23 -1.04
CA ALA A 262 -1.10 -10.38 -2.48
C ALA A 262 -0.51 -9.09 -3.07
N ASN A 263 -0.89 -7.94 -2.54
CA ASN A 263 -0.21 -6.66 -2.67
C ASN A 263 0.21 -6.22 -1.28
N ARG A 264 1.49 -6.02 -1.03
CA ARG A 264 2.05 -5.80 0.31
C ARG A 264 3.14 -4.75 0.36
N THR A 265 3.31 -4.22 1.55
CA THR A 265 4.40 -3.30 1.90
C THR A 265 5.52 -4.08 2.60
N TYR A 266 6.76 -3.77 2.25
CA TYR A 266 7.93 -4.04 3.08
C TYR A 266 8.41 -2.73 3.70
N ALA A 267 8.57 -2.71 5.02
CA ALA A 267 9.10 -1.57 5.77
C ALA A 267 10.36 -1.98 6.53
N HIS A 268 11.43 -1.19 6.45
CA HIS A 268 12.70 -1.51 7.08
C HIS A 268 12.80 -0.87 8.47
N LEU A 269 12.79 -1.70 9.50
CA LEU A 269 12.93 -1.30 10.90
C LEU A 269 14.38 -1.28 11.37
N GLY A 270 15.31 -1.82 10.57
CA GLY A 270 16.70 -2.00 10.99
C GLY A 270 16.82 -2.94 12.18
N GLN A 271 17.44 -2.46 13.26
CA GLN A 271 17.62 -3.20 14.52
C GLN A 271 16.49 -2.96 15.54
N GLN A 272 15.45 -2.21 15.17
CA GLN A 272 14.38 -1.93 16.10
C GLN A 272 13.48 -3.17 16.27
N GLU A 273 12.93 -3.31 17.47
CA GLU A 273 11.96 -4.35 17.78
C GLU A 273 10.73 -4.23 16.87
N PHE A 274 10.16 -5.36 16.49
CA PHE A 274 8.90 -5.40 15.74
C PHE A 274 7.75 -5.05 16.67
N THR A 275 7.33 -3.80 16.60
CA THR A 275 6.11 -3.26 17.20
C THR A 275 5.35 -2.46 16.16
N PHE A 276 4.04 -2.27 16.35
CA PHE A 276 3.26 -1.41 15.47
C PHE A 276 3.85 0.02 15.38
N ASP A 277 4.25 0.59 16.51
CA ASP A 277 4.80 1.95 16.55
C ASP A 277 6.11 2.08 15.76
N ASN A 278 7.00 1.09 15.84
CA ASN A 278 8.24 1.11 15.08
C ASN A 278 7.98 0.90 13.58
N TRP A 279 7.01 0.04 13.23
CA TRP A 279 6.56 -0.11 11.86
C TRP A 279 5.93 1.20 11.33
N ALA A 280 5.07 1.85 12.08
CA ALA A 280 4.46 3.13 11.69
C ALA A 280 5.52 4.24 11.50
N LYS A 281 6.57 4.27 12.34
CA LYS A 281 7.71 5.16 12.14
C LYS A 281 8.47 4.85 10.85
N ALA A 282 8.71 3.58 10.55
CA ALA A 282 9.37 3.16 9.30
C ALA A 282 8.53 3.57 8.07
N ILE A 283 7.20 3.44 8.13
CA ILE A 283 6.32 3.96 7.08
C ILE A 283 6.50 5.47 6.91
N ARG A 284 6.39 6.26 8.00
CA ARG A 284 6.55 7.72 7.93
C ARG A 284 7.93 8.15 7.45
N SER A 285 8.97 7.40 7.77
CA SER A 285 10.33 7.68 7.27
C SER A 285 10.49 7.39 5.78
N GLY A 286 9.60 6.60 5.19
CA GLY A 286 9.63 6.24 3.78
C GLY A 286 10.65 5.15 3.44
N ASN A 287 11.19 4.41 4.43
CA ASN A 287 12.04 3.26 4.12
C ASN A 287 11.19 2.04 3.79
N THR A 288 10.52 2.12 2.64
CA THR A 288 9.51 1.16 2.20
C THR A 288 9.64 0.83 0.72
N PHE A 289 9.11 -0.33 0.36
CA PHE A 289 8.70 -0.63 -1.01
C PHE A 289 7.36 -1.38 -1.01
N MET A 290 6.58 -1.17 -2.06
CA MET A 290 5.39 -1.95 -2.36
C MET A 290 5.71 -3.07 -3.33
N THR A 291 4.98 -4.19 -3.25
CA THR A 291 5.17 -5.31 -4.17
C THR A 291 3.96 -6.20 -4.27
N SER A 292 3.78 -6.76 -5.47
CA SER A 292 2.89 -7.88 -5.77
C SER A 292 3.67 -9.14 -6.22
N GLY A 293 4.94 -9.26 -5.78
CA GLY A 293 5.79 -10.43 -6.05
C GLY A 293 7.28 -10.16 -5.84
N PRO A 294 7.93 -9.30 -6.64
CA PRO A 294 9.36 -9.06 -6.52
C PRO A 294 9.75 -8.33 -5.23
N LEU A 295 10.80 -8.80 -4.59
CA LEU A 295 11.49 -8.09 -3.50
C LEU A 295 12.46 -7.11 -4.14
N LEU A 296 12.36 -5.83 -3.80
CA LEU A 296 13.11 -4.76 -4.45
C LEU A 296 13.84 -3.88 -3.45
N PHE A 297 15.16 -3.88 -3.50
CA PHE A 297 16.03 -3.10 -2.64
C PHE A 297 16.73 -2.02 -3.44
N PHE A 298 16.82 -0.81 -2.90
CA PHE A 298 17.37 0.35 -3.60
C PHE A 298 18.25 1.18 -2.68
N HIS A 299 19.36 1.67 -3.23
CA HIS A 299 20.22 2.67 -2.61
C HIS A 299 20.70 3.68 -3.65
N ALA A 300 20.87 4.92 -3.22
CA ALA A 300 21.50 5.99 -3.97
C ALA A 300 22.56 6.65 -3.08
N ASP A 301 23.85 6.64 -3.51
CA ASP A 301 25.01 7.03 -2.69
C ASP A 301 24.96 6.44 -1.27
N SER A 302 24.62 5.15 -1.14
CA SER A 302 24.40 4.44 0.12
C SER A 302 23.21 4.92 0.96
N ARG A 303 22.39 5.82 0.47
CA ARG A 303 21.13 6.24 1.12
C ARG A 303 20.00 5.30 0.74
N ALA A 304 19.22 4.94 1.74
CA ALA A 304 18.02 4.12 1.58
C ALA A 304 16.79 4.98 1.23
N PRO A 305 15.68 4.40 0.73
CA PRO A 305 14.42 5.10 0.57
C PRO A 305 14.00 5.86 1.83
N GLY A 306 13.46 7.06 1.65
CA GLY A 306 13.11 7.99 2.74
C GLY A 306 14.24 8.93 3.13
N GLU A 307 15.50 8.56 2.87
CA GLU A 307 16.67 9.39 3.17
C GLU A 307 16.96 10.43 2.08
N GLU A 308 17.96 11.26 2.36
CA GLU A 308 18.29 12.42 1.53
C GLU A 308 19.77 12.47 1.15
N ILE A 309 20.02 12.90 -0.09
CA ILE A 309 21.33 13.23 -0.63
C ILE A 309 21.36 14.75 -0.85
N THR A 310 22.42 15.41 -0.39
CA THR A 310 22.66 16.82 -0.70
C THR A 310 23.77 16.93 -1.75
N LEU A 311 23.45 17.50 -2.92
CA LEU A 311 24.39 17.78 -3.99
C LEU A 311 24.84 19.23 -3.98
N GLY A 312 25.91 19.54 -4.71
CA GLY A 312 26.35 20.91 -4.93
C GLY A 312 25.37 21.71 -5.81
N ALA A 313 25.56 23.04 -5.91
CA ALA A 313 24.66 23.94 -6.64
C ALA A 313 24.48 23.59 -8.15
N GLY A 314 25.41 22.89 -8.76
CA GLY A 314 25.35 22.40 -10.14
C GLY A 314 24.82 20.98 -10.28
N GLY A 315 24.30 20.39 -9.23
CA GLY A 315 23.98 18.98 -9.20
C GLY A 315 25.20 18.08 -9.06
N GLY A 316 25.11 16.84 -9.50
CA GLY A 316 26.21 15.88 -9.41
C GLY A 316 25.82 14.51 -9.95
N ALA A 317 26.80 13.61 -9.97
CA ALA A 317 26.56 12.22 -10.31
C ALA A 317 26.30 11.42 -9.01
N VAL A 318 25.26 10.60 -9.02
CA VAL A 318 24.80 9.76 -7.91
C VAL A 318 24.97 8.30 -8.32
N GLU A 319 25.61 7.51 -7.49
CA GLU A 319 25.69 6.06 -7.69
C GLU A 319 24.37 5.40 -7.21
N VAL A 320 23.71 4.67 -8.11
CA VAL A 320 22.45 4.00 -7.82
C VAL A 320 22.59 2.49 -7.96
N GLN A 321 21.98 1.76 -7.03
CA GLN A 321 21.93 0.31 -7.06
C GLN A 321 20.53 -0.15 -6.73
N ALA A 322 19.97 -0.98 -7.61
CA ALA A 322 18.73 -1.70 -7.38
C ALA A 322 18.97 -3.21 -7.47
N GLU A 323 18.47 -3.96 -6.50
CA GLU A 323 18.51 -5.42 -6.47
C GLU A 323 17.07 -5.95 -6.39
N ALA A 324 16.69 -6.77 -7.35
CA ALA A 324 15.38 -7.41 -7.38
C ALA A 324 15.53 -8.94 -7.32
N ARG A 325 14.67 -9.57 -6.48
CA ARG A 325 14.53 -11.04 -6.39
C ARG A 325 13.07 -11.41 -6.36
N SER A 326 12.68 -12.53 -6.97
CA SER A 326 11.28 -12.93 -7.03
C SER A 326 11.10 -14.44 -7.11
N PHE A 327 10.03 -14.92 -6.52
CA PHE A 327 9.60 -16.32 -6.68
C PHE A 327 8.99 -16.59 -8.07
N VAL A 328 8.59 -15.55 -8.80
CA VAL A 328 8.11 -15.60 -10.19
C VAL A 328 9.01 -14.77 -11.09
N PRO A 329 9.15 -15.12 -12.39
CA PRO A 329 9.98 -14.35 -13.31
C PRO A 329 9.49 -12.91 -13.49
N PHE A 330 10.43 -11.97 -13.56
CA PHE A 330 10.21 -10.60 -13.98
C PHE A 330 11.22 -10.20 -15.07
N HIS A 331 10.97 -9.14 -15.82
CA HIS A 331 11.71 -8.86 -17.06
C HIS A 331 12.58 -7.62 -16.97
N ARG A 332 12.24 -6.64 -16.10
CA ARG A 332 12.91 -5.35 -16.15
C ARG A 332 13.02 -4.72 -14.77
N VAL A 333 14.18 -4.10 -14.53
CA VAL A 333 14.46 -3.19 -13.40
C VAL A 333 14.78 -1.83 -13.97
N GLU A 334 14.22 -0.79 -13.37
CA GLU A 334 14.43 0.61 -13.76
C GLU A 334 14.79 1.47 -12.56
N ILE A 335 15.63 2.48 -12.81
CA ILE A 335 15.81 3.62 -11.91
C ILE A 335 15.08 4.81 -12.53
N VAL A 336 14.29 5.48 -11.72
CA VAL A 336 13.56 6.68 -12.12
C VAL A 336 14.05 7.90 -11.36
N LEU A 337 14.21 9.01 -12.07
CA LEU A 337 14.48 10.34 -11.53
C LEU A 337 13.30 11.25 -11.88
N ASN A 338 12.59 11.75 -10.88
CA ASN A 338 11.40 12.60 -11.05
C ASN A 338 10.35 11.99 -12.00
N GLY A 339 10.21 10.64 -11.95
CA GLY A 339 9.28 9.87 -12.77
C GLY A 339 9.80 9.49 -14.17
N ARG A 340 10.99 9.93 -14.58
CA ARG A 340 11.63 9.55 -15.85
C ARG A 340 12.63 8.43 -15.66
N VAL A 341 12.61 7.42 -16.52
CA VAL A 341 13.59 6.35 -16.51
C VAL A 341 14.95 6.92 -16.91
N VAL A 342 15.95 6.75 -16.03
CA VAL A 342 17.33 7.22 -16.23
C VAL A 342 18.33 6.07 -16.37
N ALA A 343 17.97 4.88 -15.90
CA ALA A 343 18.72 3.65 -16.13
C ALA A 343 17.75 2.47 -16.16
N SER A 344 18.08 1.45 -16.93
CA SER A 344 17.28 0.21 -16.97
C SER A 344 18.10 -1.00 -17.37
N ARG A 345 17.71 -2.15 -16.84
CA ARG A 345 18.18 -3.45 -17.29
C ARG A 345 16.99 -4.34 -17.60
N GLU A 346 17.07 -5.07 -18.68
CA GLU A 346 16.00 -5.92 -19.18
C GLU A 346 16.53 -7.29 -19.60
N GLU A 347 15.76 -8.35 -19.29
CA GLU A 347 16.01 -9.73 -19.70
C GLU A 347 14.77 -10.28 -20.40
N ARG A 348 14.95 -10.65 -21.67
CA ARG A 348 13.85 -11.00 -22.58
C ARG A 348 12.99 -12.16 -22.08
N ASP A 349 13.64 -13.19 -21.54
CA ASP A 349 12.98 -14.44 -21.15
C ASP A 349 12.52 -14.41 -19.67
N GLY A 350 12.74 -13.28 -19.01
CA GLY A 350 12.48 -13.11 -17.58
C GLY A 350 13.50 -13.80 -16.69
N VAL A 351 13.75 -13.24 -15.53
CA VAL A 351 14.67 -13.78 -14.52
C VAL A 351 14.05 -13.67 -13.13
N ARG A 352 14.59 -14.42 -12.17
CA ARG A 352 14.19 -14.35 -10.77
C ARG A 352 15.10 -13.45 -9.92
N GLU A 353 16.26 -13.08 -10.46
CA GLU A 353 17.20 -12.15 -9.82
C GLU A 353 17.79 -11.21 -10.85
N MET A 354 17.89 -9.92 -10.50
CA MET A 354 18.51 -8.90 -11.34
C MET A 354 19.09 -7.79 -10.47
N THR A 355 20.31 -7.37 -10.81
CA THR A 355 20.95 -6.19 -10.20
C THR A 355 21.21 -5.16 -11.27
N LEU A 356 20.84 -3.91 -11.02
CA LEU A 356 21.14 -2.74 -11.82
C LEU A 356 22.02 -1.79 -11.00
N ARG A 357 23.22 -1.46 -11.52
CA ARG A 357 24.14 -0.47 -10.91
C ARG A 357 24.54 0.51 -11.98
N GLU A 358 24.32 1.78 -11.70
CA GLU A 358 24.62 2.86 -12.65
C GLU A 358 25.06 4.13 -11.92
N LYS A 359 25.65 5.03 -12.67
CA LYS A 359 25.97 6.39 -12.23
C LYS A 359 25.08 7.37 -12.98
N VAL A 360 24.15 8.00 -12.26
CA VAL A 360 23.11 8.86 -12.82
C VAL A 360 23.46 10.32 -12.59
N GLN A 361 23.41 11.14 -13.64
CA GLN A 361 23.58 12.59 -13.51
C GLN A 361 22.27 13.24 -13.02
N VAL A 362 22.35 13.96 -11.90
CA VAL A 362 21.24 14.70 -11.30
C VAL A 362 21.57 16.19 -11.32
N ASN A 363 20.82 16.98 -12.08
CA ASN A 363 21.14 18.39 -12.35
C ASN A 363 20.38 19.38 -11.46
N GLY A 364 19.50 18.91 -10.58
CA GLY A 364 18.68 19.74 -9.68
C GLY A 364 18.02 18.93 -8.59
N PRO A 365 17.19 19.55 -7.76
CA PRO A 365 16.44 18.84 -6.72
C PRO A 365 15.49 17.81 -7.33
N GLY A 366 15.26 16.72 -6.61
CA GLY A 366 14.43 15.65 -7.14
C GLY A 366 14.29 14.45 -6.21
N TRP A 367 13.92 13.35 -6.81
CA TRP A 367 13.82 12.07 -6.14
C TRP A 367 14.22 10.93 -7.09
N LEU A 368 14.88 9.94 -6.52
CA LEU A 368 15.30 8.70 -7.18
C LEU A 368 14.55 7.52 -6.56
N ALA A 369 14.08 6.60 -7.38
CA ALA A 369 13.48 5.37 -6.93
C ALA A 369 13.79 4.22 -7.89
N ALA A 370 13.67 2.99 -7.41
CA ALA A 370 13.72 1.80 -8.24
C ALA A 370 12.32 1.22 -8.43
N ARG A 371 12.11 0.59 -9.60
CA ARG A 371 10.92 -0.18 -9.90
C ARG A 371 11.25 -1.40 -10.75
N CYS A 372 10.50 -2.47 -10.62
CA CYS A 372 10.65 -3.66 -11.46
C CYS A 372 9.29 -4.24 -11.81
N PHE A 373 9.22 -4.94 -12.94
CA PHE A 373 7.97 -5.51 -13.43
C PHE A 373 8.18 -6.62 -14.47
N SER A 374 7.11 -7.38 -14.72
CA SER A 374 7.02 -8.33 -15.81
C SER A 374 6.34 -7.71 -17.03
N LYS A 375 6.88 -7.94 -18.23
CA LYS A 375 6.30 -7.48 -19.50
C LYS A 375 5.19 -8.36 -20.04
N VAL A 376 5.19 -9.61 -19.70
CA VAL A 376 4.22 -10.57 -20.22
C VAL A 376 3.22 -10.76 -19.12
N GLY A 377 1.94 -10.67 -19.37
CA GLY A 377 0.83 -10.84 -18.42
C GLY A 377 0.94 -11.98 -17.39
N LEU A 378 2.13 -12.17 -16.85
CA LEU A 378 2.41 -12.92 -15.65
C LEU A 378 1.79 -12.14 -14.52
N THR A 379 0.58 -12.50 -14.22
CA THR A 379 -0.08 -12.07 -13.01
C THR A 379 0.40 -12.95 -11.87
N THR A 380 0.48 -12.41 -10.69
CA THR A 380 0.44 -13.21 -9.47
C THR A 380 -0.92 -13.92 -9.44
N SER A 381 -1.12 -14.85 -8.53
CA SER A 381 -2.34 -15.63 -8.41
C SER A 381 -3.66 -14.82 -8.36
N TRP A 382 -3.62 -13.50 -8.45
CA TRP A 382 -4.75 -12.56 -8.24
C TRP A 382 -5.01 -11.62 -9.40
N ASP A 383 -4.57 -11.88 -10.59
CA ASP A 383 -4.55 -10.90 -11.68
C ASP A 383 -3.82 -9.58 -11.32
N LEU A 384 -3.12 -9.54 -10.20
CA LEU A 384 -2.21 -8.45 -9.92
C LEU A 384 -0.99 -8.56 -10.82
N LYS A 385 -0.57 -7.46 -11.42
CA LYS A 385 0.66 -7.43 -12.22
C LYS A 385 1.86 -7.68 -11.31
N VAL A 386 2.82 -8.45 -11.82
CA VAL A 386 4.10 -8.68 -11.13
C VAL A 386 4.92 -7.41 -11.20
N LEU A 387 4.91 -6.64 -10.13
CA LEU A 387 5.69 -5.42 -10.02
C LEU A 387 6.11 -5.11 -8.57
N ALA A 388 7.12 -4.26 -8.44
CA ALA A 388 7.47 -3.61 -7.18
C ALA A 388 7.98 -2.20 -7.44
N HIS A 389 7.81 -1.31 -6.46
CA HIS A 389 8.28 0.07 -6.50
C HIS A 389 8.74 0.51 -5.11
N THR A 390 9.94 1.09 -5.00
CA THR A 390 10.44 1.65 -3.74
C THR A 390 9.87 3.03 -3.48
N SER A 391 9.77 3.43 -2.22
CA SER A 391 9.70 4.85 -1.90
C SER A 391 10.98 5.56 -2.36
N PRO A 392 10.97 6.91 -2.50
CA PRO A 392 12.10 7.64 -3.04
C PRO A 392 13.27 7.81 -2.07
N VAL A 393 14.48 7.92 -2.63
CA VAL A 393 15.59 8.70 -2.03
C VAL A 393 15.48 10.12 -2.57
N TYR A 394 15.50 11.11 -1.69
CA TYR A 394 15.34 12.52 -2.07
C TYR A 394 16.68 13.16 -2.36
N VAL A 395 16.71 14.05 -3.36
CA VAL A 395 17.91 14.80 -3.72
C VAL A 395 17.65 16.29 -3.50
N GLN A 396 18.49 16.91 -2.68
CA GLN A 396 18.49 18.35 -2.45
C GLN A 396 19.65 19.03 -3.13
N VAL A 397 19.37 20.23 -3.65
CA VAL A 397 20.37 21.16 -4.18
C VAL A 397 20.18 22.50 -3.50
N PRO A 398 21.24 23.13 -2.94
CA PRO A 398 21.10 24.38 -2.20
C PRO A 398 20.40 25.48 -2.99
N ARG A 399 19.45 26.13 -2.38
CA ARG A 399 18.65 27.24 -2.94
C ARG A 399 17.77 26.86 -4.13
N GLN A 400 17.47 25.59 -4.31
CA GLN A 400 16.54 25.10 -5.30
C GLN A 400 15.51 24.18 -4.63
N ASP A 401 14.27 24.32 -5.01
CA ASP A 401 13.19 23.44 -4.56
C ASP A 401 12.62 22.64 -5.74
N LEU A 402 12.19 21.42 -5.45
CA LEU A 402 11.43 20.64 -6.42
C LEU A 402 9.98 21.12 -6.43
N PHE A 403 9.57 21.75 -7.52
CA PHE A 403 8.18 22.16 -7.69
C PHE A 403 7.78 22.12 -9.16
N SER A 404 6.78 21.30 -9.47
CA SER A 404 6.29 21.10 -10.84
C SER A 404 4.98 21.87 -11.05
N GLU A 405 4.96 22.76 -12.04
CA GLU A 405 3.77 23.48 -12.47
C GLU A 405 2.60 22.53 -12.79
N SER A 406 2.85 21.51 -13.62
CA SER A 406 1.81 20.54 -14.00
C SER A 406 1.32 19.69 -12.82
N GLY A 407 2.19 19.41 -11.85
CA GLY A 407 1.81 18.73 -10.61
C GLY A 407 0.97 19.63 -9.71
N ALA A 408 1.34 20.92 -9.58
CA ALA A 408 0.58 21.90 -8.82
C ALA A 408 -0.81 22.15 -9.44
N ALA A 409 -0.87 22.32 -10.77
CA ALA A 409 -2.14 22.47 -11.48
C ALA A 409 -3.06 21.25 -11.29
N PHE A 410 -2.50 20.04 -11.27
CA PHE A 410 -3.27 18.83 -10.96
C PHE A 410 -3.85 18.87 -9.55
N LEU A 411 -3.05 19.17 -8.53
CA LEU A 411 -3.54 19.27 -7.16
C LEU A 411 -4.57 20.39 -7.00
N MET A 412 -4.36 21.54 -7.66
CA MET A 412 -5.33 22.64 -7.67
C MET A 412 -6.66 22.21 -8.25
N THR A 413 -6.65 21.49 -9.38
CA THR A 413 -7.86 20.94 -10.02
C THR A 413 -8.65 20.02 -9.08
N LEU A 414 -7.96 19.18 -8.29
CA LEU A 414 -8.63 18.33 -7.31
C LEU A 414 -9.30 19.17 -6.20
N ILE A 415 -8.60 20.18 -5.67
CA ILE A 415 -9.11 21.05 -4.61
C ILE A 415 -10.31 21.86 -5.10
N GLU A 416 -10.21 22.50 -6.28
CA GLU A 416 -11.30 23.30 -6.86
C GLU A 416 -12.49 22.43 -7.26
N GLY A 417 -12.23 21.21 -7.74
CA GLY A 417 -13.27 20.21 -8.01
C GLY A 417 -14.05 19.84 -6.74
N ALA A 418 -13.34 19.62 -5.62
CA ALA A 418 -13.96 19.36 -4.34
C ALA A 418 -14.79 20.56 -3.84
N GLN A 419 -14.25 21.77 -3.96
CA GLN A 419 -14.98 23.00 -3.63
C GLN A 419 -16.28 23.11 -4.45
N THR A 420 -16.19 22.90 -5.76
CA THR A 420 -17.35 22.95 -6.66
C THR A 420 -18.40 21.92 -6.26
N TRP A 421 -17.97 20.68 -5.95
CA TRP A 421 -18.90 19.63 -5.49
C TRP A 421 -19.60 20.01 -4.19
N VAL A 422 -18.85 20.51 -3.19
CA VAL A 422 -19.40 20.98 -1.91
C VAL A 422 -20.44 22.08 -2.11
N GLU A 423 -20.19 23.02 -3.03
CA GLU A 423 -21.08 24.15 -3.26
C GLU A 423 -22.34 23.80 -4.06
N THR A 424 -22.28 22.80 -4.92
CA THR A 424 -23.34 22.58 -5.94
C THR A 424 -24.11 21.28 -5.75
N LEU A 425 -23.45 20.19 -5.41
CA LEU A 425 -24.01 18.83 -5.45
C LEU A 425 -24.13 18.16 -4.08
N ALA A 426 -23.25 18.50 -3.14
CA ALA A 426 -23.23 17.86 -1.83
C ALA A 426 -24.49 18.16 -1.04
N THR A 427 -25.02 17.18 -0.32
CA THR A 427 -26.04 17.38 0.68
C THR A 427 -25.44 18.22 1.80
N ARG A 428 -26.12 19.28 2.19
CA ARG A 428 -25.61 20.23 3.19
C ARG A 428 -26.09 19.84 4.57
N PRO A 429 -25.16 19.58 5.51
CA PRO A 429 -25.51 19.40 6.90
C PRO A 429 -25.90 20.74 7.54
N ASP A 430 -25.48 21.00 8.76
CA ASP A 430 -25.58 22.30 9.38
C ASP A 430 -24.55 23.32 8.86
N ALA A 431 -24.77 24.59 9.18
CA ALA A 431 -23.91 25.66 8.72
C ALA A 431 -22.47 25.59 9.26
N GLU A 432 -22.27 25.00 10.44
CA GLU A 432 -20.95 24.88 11.07
C GLU A 432 -20.09 23.88 10.33
N ARG A 433 -20.61 22.68 10.01
CA ARG A 433 -19.90 21.64 9.25
C ARG A 433 -19.59 22.11 7.83
N LEU A 434 -20.57 22.74 7.18
CA LEU A 434 -20.34 23.33 5.85
C LEU A 434 -19.24 24.39 5.90
N HIS A 435 -19.21 25.24 6.92
CA HIS A 435 -18.16 26.24 7.11
C HIS A 435 -16.79 25.58 7.30
N ARG A 436 -16.69 24.53 8.11
CA ARG A 436 -15.41 23.81 8.35
C ARG A 436 -14.83 23.22 7.08
N ILE A 437 -15.62 22.51 6.27
CA ILE A 437 -15.10 21.91 5.04
C ILE A 437 -14.72 22.97 4.01
N ARG A 438 -15.50 24.05 3.88
CA ARG A 438 -15.16 25.19 3.04
C ARG A 438 -13.82 25.81 3.44
N LYS A 439 -13.65 26.03 4.74
CA LYS A 439 -12.41 26.61 5.28
C LYS A 439 -11.22 25.70 4.98
N MET A 440 -11.32 24.41 5.24
CA MET A 440 -10.26 23.44 4.99
C MET A 440 -9.85 23.42 3.51
N LEU A 441 -10.81 23.38 2.58
CA LEU A 441 -10.53 23.42 1.15
C LEU A 441 -9.92 24.76 0.71
N SER A 442 -10.40 25.88 1.28
CA SER A 442 -9.81 27.22 1.02
C SER A 442 -8.38 27.30 1.55
N ASP A 443 -8.12 26.83 2.77
CA ASP A 443 -6.77 26.83 3.36
C ASP A 443 -5.79 26.00 2.49
N ALA A 444 -6.25 24.88 1.97
CA ALA A 444 -5.45 24.05 1.05
C ALA A 444 -5.16 24.76 -0.27
N ARG A 445 -6.19 25.36 -0.88
CA ARG A 445 -6.06 26.13 -2.13
C ARG A 445 -5.09 27.30 -1.94
N ASP A 446 -5.28 28.09 -0.90
CA ASP A 446 -4.49 29.30 -0.66
C ASP A 446 -3.02 28.94 -0.37
N ARG A 447 -2.76 27.86 0.37
CA ARG A 447 -1.41 27.34 0.62
C ARG A 447 -0.72 26.85 -0.66
N LEU A 448 -1.43 26.13 -1.52
CA LEU A 448 -0.88 25.68 -2.79
C LEU A 448 -0.64 26.86 -3.73
N HIS A 449 -1.57 27.79 -3.83
CA HIS A 449 -1.47 29.01 -4.63
C HIS A 449 -0.30 29.89 -4.19
N GLN A 450 -0.09 30.08 -2.89
CA GLN A 450 1.09 30.78 -2.37
C GLN A 450 2.39 30.11 -2.84
N ARG A 451 2.50 28.77 -2.73
CA ARG A 451 3.68 28.04 -3.23
C ARG A 451 3.88 28.20 -4.73
N MET A 452 2.79 28.20 -5.52
CA MET A 452 2.88 28.45 -6.98
C MET A 452 3.48 29.83 -7.24
N HIS A 453 3.05 30.88 -6.55
CA HIS A 453 3.62 32.22 -6.68
C HIS A 453 5.09 32.29 -6.27
N GLU A 454 5.49 31.60 -5.19
CA GLU A 454 6.91 31.51 -4.78
C GLU A 454 7.81 30.91 -5.87
N HIS A 455 7.22 30.08 -6.75
CA HIS A 455 7.88 29.49 -7.91
C HIS A 455 7.61 30.24 -9.23
N GLY A 456 7.04 31.45 -9.19
CA GLY A 456 6.79 32.29 -10.35
C GLY A 456 5.65 31.80 -11.26
N ILE A 457 4.78 30.92 -10.75
CA ILE A 457 3.61 30.43 -11.47
C ILE A 457 2.42 31.32 -11.10
N HIS A 458 1.87 32.00 -12.09
CA HIS A 458 0.74 32.90 -11.93
C HIS A 458 -0.44 32.36 -12.76
N HIS A 459 -1.60 32.23 -12.15
CA HIS A 459 -2.86 31.84 -12.78
C HIS A 459 -3.86 32.99 -12.73
#